data_d9bae7b28deb1ab71b0e3d67fd71284b
#
_entry.id   d9bae7b28deb1ab71b0e3d67fd71284b
#
_cell.length_a   1.000
_cell.length_b   1.000
_cell.length_c   1.000
_cell.angle_alpha   90.00
_cell.angle_beta   90.00
_cell.angle_gamma   90.00
#
_symmetry.space_group_name_H-M   'P 1'
#
loop_
_entity.id
_entity.type
_entity.pdbx_description
1 polymer ?
#
loop_
_entity_poly.entity_id
_entity_poly.type
_entity_poly.pdbx_seq_one_letter_code
_entity_poly.pdbx_strand_id
1 'polypeptide(L)'
;MIPTKLATLATSLVVFTLACVARGADSAPKRPNIVFIFSDDHAYQAISAYGDPRHLNETPNIDRLGKEGMRFDRCLVPNSICGPSRATVLTGKYSHLNGFFNNTANKFDGSQMTMPKLMRAAGYQTAMVGKWHLVSDPTGFDFWQILPGQGVYYNPPMIRNGQKIKTEGYVTDIITDTALDWMKQRDKSKPFLLMCHHKAPHREWEPNLKYLDSDGDRKYAEPETLFDDYSGRGKAEHSQDMMIKQTMTDKDMKLVPPPQLTSEQRKAWDAYYDPRNEAYRKANLQGDDLTHWRYQRYMHDYLACIKSVDESVGRILKYLEDEGLADNTIVVYSSDQGFYLGEHGWFDKRWIFEESLRTPLLVRWPGVIKPGSVNKDIVSNVDFAETFLDAAGAKVADGMQGHSLVPVMRGETPADWRKSFYYHYYEHPAVHQVARHYGVVTDRYKLVYFYEPEFNYWELFDLEKDPHELRSVYGNSEYADVQKKLEAELTRLRVELKLPEQDPPASVLPVKDRQPD
;
A
#
# COMPACT_ATOMS: atom_id res chain seq x y z
N MET A 1 106.11 -24.71 -15.91
CA MET A 1 105.73 -23.36 -15.51
C MET A 1 104.40 -23.04 -16.17
N ILE A 2 103.34 -23.13 -15.38
CA ILE A 2 101.94 -22.85 -15.88
C ILE A 2 101.34 -21.88 -14.86
N PRO A 3 100.84 -20.73 -15.23
CA PRO A 3 100.26 -19.80 -14.26
C PRO A 3 98.76 -20.10 -14.07
N THR A 4 98.39 -20.20 -12.83
CA THR A 4 97.04 -20.38 -12.30
C THR A 4 96.21 -19.07 -12.51
N LYS A 5 95.02 -19.11 -13.15
CA LYS A 5 94.05 -18.02 -13.23
C LYS A 5 93.09 -18.13 -12.04
N LEU A 6 93.03 -17.10 -11.19
CA LEU A 6 91.98 -16.89 -10.19
C LEU A 6 90.73 -16.47 -10.87
N ALA A 7 89.60 -17.14 -10.65
CA ALA A 7 88.28 -16.75 -11.03
C ALA A 7 87.59 -16.13 -9.83
N THR A 8 87.18 -14.85 -9.96
CA THR A 8 86.42 -14.09 -8.96
C THR A 8 84.92 -14.36 -9.19
N LEU A 9 84.27 -15.00 -8.23
CA LEU A 9 82.79 -15.18 -8.21
C LEU A 9 82.15 -13.89 -7.64
N ALA A 10 81.38 -13.17 -8.47
CA ALA A 10 80.53 -12.08 -8.03
C ALA A 10 79.14 -12.64 -7.64
N THR A 11 78.82 -12.59 -6.39
CA THR A 11 77.52 -13.01 -5.84
C THR A 11 76.57 -11.81 -5.91
N SER A 12 75.62 -11.82 -6.87
CA SER A 12 74.55 -10.81 -6.95
C SER A 12 73.43 -11.14 -5.96
N LEU A 13 73.26 -10.30 -4.94
CA LEU A 13 72.18 -10.36 -3.95
C LEU A 13 70.91 -9.74 -4.57
N VAL A 14 69.95 -10.58 -4.95
CA VAL A 14 68.61 -10.12 -5.39
C VAL A 14 67.73 -9.91 -4.17
N VAL A 15 67.48 -8.64 -3.83
CA VAL A 15 66.56 -8.24 -2.77
C VAL A 15 65.12 -8.31 -3.33
N PHE A 16 64.37 -9.32 -2.95
CA PHE A 16 62.89 -9.36 -3.21
C PHE A 16 62.19 -8.44 -2.20
N THR A 17 61.77 -7.29 -2.62
CA THR A 17 60.83 -6.44 -1.88
C THR A 17 59.40 -7.07 -1.99
N LEU A 18 58.94 -7.75 -0.95
CA LEU A 18 57.53 -8.10 -0.80
C LEU A 18 56.73 -6.81 -0.60
N ALA A 19 56.06 -6.35 -1.67
CA ALA A 19 55.00 -5.37 -1.52
C ALA A 19 53.81 -6.05 -0.84
N CYS A 20 53.61 -5.85 0.47
CA CYS A 20 52.34 -6.12 1.14
C CYS A 20 51.29 -5.20 0.56
N VAL A 21 50.48 -5.72 -0.37
CA VAL A 21 49.21 -5.12 -0.72
C VAL A 21 48.32 -5.25 0.52
N ALA A 22 48.22 -4.18 1.30
CA ALA A 22 47.20 -4.08 2.33
C ALA A 22 45.83 -4.18 1.64
N ARG A 23 45.22 -5.37 1.65
CA ARG A 23 43.79 -5.50 1.43
C ARG A 23 43.14 -4.60 2.47
N GLY A 24 42.53 -3.48 1.97
CA GLY A 24 41.67 -2.67 2.80
C GLY A 24 40.70 -3.59 3.57
N ALA A 25 40.63 -3.41 4.87
CA ALA A 25 39.64 -4.11 5.68
C ALA A 25 38.27 -3.89 4.99
N ASP A 26 37.63 -4.96 4.53
CA ASP A 26 36.24 -4.92 4.06
C ASP A 26 35.44 -4.26 5.18
N SER A 27 35.09 -3.00 5.00
CA SER A 27 34.15 -2.33 5.89
C SER A 27 32.86 -3.16 5.84
N ALA A 28 32.36 -3.59 6.99
CA ALA A 28 31.08 -4.28 7.07
C ALA A 28 30.04 -3.55 6.18
N PRO A 29 29.26 -4.28 5.40
CA PRO A 29 28.34 -3.66 4.47
C PRO A 29 27.47 -2.62 5.20
N LYS A 30 27.47 -1.41 4.68
CA LYS A 30 26.75 -0.29 5.28
C LYS A 30 25.26 -0.63 5.31
N ARG A 31 24.65 -0.66 6.49
CA ARG A 31 23.21 -0.92 6.63
C ARG A 31 22.41 0.08 5.79
N PRO A 32 21.43 -0.38 4.97
CA PRO A 32 20.70 0.51 4.07
C PRO A 32 19.78 1.46 4.83
N ASN A 33 19.56 2.65 4.30
CA ASN A 33 18.41 3.47 4.66
C ASN A 33 17.15 2.85 4.08
N ILE A 34 16.00 3.14 4.68
CA ILE A 34 14.70 2.67 4.19
C ILE A 34 13.76 3.88 4.07
N VAL A 35 13.22 4.08 2.88
CA VAL A 35 12.15 5.03 2.59
C VAL A 35 10.93 4.24 2.17
N PHE A 36 9.91 4.22 3.03
CA PHE A 36 8.63 3.57 2.77
C PHE A 36 7.58 4.61 2.44
N ILE A 37 7.22 4.71 1.17
CA ILE A 37 6.18 5.60 0.66
C ILE A 37 4.89 4.79 0.58
N PHE A 38 3.86 5.22 1.28
CA PHE A 38 2.64 4.48 1.48
C PHE A 38 1.42 5.37 1.21
N SER A 39 0.69 5.07 0.15
CA SER A 39 -0.51 5.82 -0.22
C SER A 39 -1.76 5.20 0.41
N ASP A 40 -2.84 5.96 0.43
CA ASP A 40 -4.14 5.56 0.96
C ASP A 40 -5.10 5.37 -0.22
N ASP A 41 -5.63 4.15 -0.38
CA ASP A 41 -6.56 3.79 -1.46
C ASP A 41 -5.97 3.89 -2.89
N HIS A 42 -4.67 3.63 -3.07
CA HIS A 42 -4.08 3.66 -4.42
C HIS A 42 -4.20 2.31 -5.11
N ALA A 43 -5.17 2.20 -6.00
CA ALA A 43 -5.38 1.03 -6.85
C ALA A 43 -4.17 0.74 -7.75
N TYR A 44 -3.74 -0.53 -7.82
CA TYR A 44 -2.62 -0.90 -8.70
C TYR A 44 -2.91 -0.63 -10.18
N GLN A 45 -4.19 -0.68 -10.60
CA GLN A 45 -4.64 -0.38 -11.97
C GLN A 45 -4.33 1.08 -12.38
N ALA A 46 -4.20 1.99 -11.41
CA ALA A 46 -3.88 3.39 -11.67
C ALA A 46 -2.38 3.71 -11.69
N ILE A 47 -1.52 2.69 -11.58
CA ILE A 47 -0.06 2.79 -11.72
C ILE A 47 0.34 2.21 -13.07
N SER A 48 0.93 3.02 -13.95
CA SER A 48 1.25 2.63 -15.34
C SER A 48 2.17 1.42 -15.43
N ALA A 49 3.06 1.20 -14.46
CA ALA A 49 3.94 0.01 -14.41
C ALA A 49 3.19 -1.32 -14.37
N TYR A 50 1.93 -1.36 -13.92
CA TYR A 50 1.12 -2.59 -13.88
C TYR A 50 0.41 -2.90 -15.20
N GLY A 51 0.35 -1.95 -16.13
CA GLY A 51 -0.12 -2.18 -17.49
C GLY A 51 -1.62 -2.47 -17.60
N ASP A 52 -2.46 -1.76 -16.84
CA ASP A 52 -3.92 -1.85 -16.98
C ASP A 52 -4.34 -1.49 -18.43
N PRO A 53 -5.17 -2.32 -19.08
CA PRO A 53 -5.53 -2.12 -20.48
C PRO A 53 -6.32 -0.82 -20.74
N ARG A 54 -6.93 -0.23 -19.71
CA ARG A 54 -7.61 1.08 -19.80
C ARG A 54 -6.64 2.26 -19.89
N HIS A 55 -5.34 2.04 -19.61
CA HIS A 55 -4.30 3.09 -19.59
C HIS A 55 -4.74 4.32 -18.79
N LEU A 56 -5.21 4.11 -17.56
CA LEU A 56 -5.90 5.11 -16.75
C LEU A 56 -5.02 6.32 -16.43
N ASN A 57 -3.77 6.11 -16.11
CA ASN A 57 -2.85 7.16 -15.66
C ASN A 57 -1.42 6.90 -16.12
N GLU A 58 -0.58 7.94 -16.01
CA GLU A 58 0.86 7.81 -16.12
C GLU A 58 1.51 8.20 -14.79
N THR A 59 2.40 7.33 -14.30
CA THR A 59 3.08 7.47 -13.01
C THR A 59 4.59 7.30 -13.16
N PRO A 60 5.25 8.18 -13.96
CA PRO A 60 6.63 7.96 -14.38
C PRO A 60 7.63 7.85 -13.23
N ASN A 61 7.39 8.51 -12.10
CA ASN A 61 8.28 8.46 -10.95
C ASN A 61 8.08 7.19 -10.10
N ILE A 62 6.83 6.75 -9.93
CA ILE A 62 6.50 5.47 -9.27
C ILE A 62 7.02 4.33 -10.14
N ASP A 63 6.85 4.39 -11.45
CA ASP A 63 7.32 3.39 -12.41
C ASP A 63 8.84 3.18 -12.37
N ARG A 64 9.62 4.23 -12.04
CA ARG A 64 11.06 4.11 -11.86
C ARG A 64 11.42 3.06 -10.81
N LEU A 65 10.63 2.92 -9.74
CA LEU A 65 10.89 1.93 -8.70
C LEU A 65 10.81 0.50 -9.25
N GLY A 66 9.88 0.23 -10.17
CA GLY A 66 9.81 -1.05 -10.88
C GLY A 66 10.91 -1.22 -11.94
N LYS A 67 11.19 -0.18 -12.72
CA LYS A 67 12.22 -0.20 -13.77
C LYS A 67 13.64 -0.35 -13.20
N GLU A 68 13.93 0.34 -12.10
CA GLU A 68 15.22 0.31 -11.40
C GLU A 68 15.29 -0.75 -10.29
N GLY A 69 14.20 -1.48 -10.06
CA GLY A 69 14.03 -2.48 -9.01
C GLY A 69 13.09 -3.61 -9.41
N MET A 70 12.12 -3.93 -8.56
CA MET A 70 11.17 -5.04 -8.74
C MET A 70 9.72 -4.57 -8.57
N ARG A 71 8.84 -5.05 -9.45
CA ARG A 71 7.39 -4.99 -9.30
C ARG A 71 6.88 -6.34 -8.79
N PHE A 72 6.01 -6.32 -7.79
CA PHE A 72 5.30 -7.49 -7.31
C PHE A 72 3.87 -7.49 -7.84
N ASP A 73 3.51 -8.56 -8.55
CA ASP A 73 2.19 -8.66 -9.19
C ASP A 73 1.10 -9.16 -8.23
N ARG A 74 1.47 -9.78 -7.11
CA ARG A 74 0.54 -10.37 -6.13
C ARG A 74 0.87 -10.01 -4.68
N CYS A 75 0.86 -8.72 -4.36
CA CYS A 75 0.91 -8.26 -2.98
C CYS A 75 -0.52 -8.14 -2.43
N LEU A 76 -0.85 -8.93 -1.41
CA LEU A 76 -2.19 -9.06 -0.84
C LEU A 76 -2.26 -8.43 0.54
N VAL A 77 -3.45 -8.02 0.96
CA VAL A 77 -3.68 -7.48 2.30
C VAL A 77 -4.62 -8.38 3.11
N PRO A 78 -4.35 -8.65 4.39
CA PRO A 78 -5.17 -9.57 5.17
C PRO A 78 -6.51 -9.00 5.63
N ASN A 79 -6.68 -7.68 5.54
CA ASN A 79 -7.91 -6.95 5.86
C ASN A 79 -7.90 -5.64 5.07
N SER A 80 -8.74 -5.53 4.04
CA SER A 80 -8.75 -4.42 3.08
C SER A 80 -9.42 -3.17 3.62
N ILE A 81 -8.85 -2.60 4.70
CA ILE A 81 -9.31 -1.34 5.27
C ILE A 81 -8.14 -0.62 5.97
N CYS A 82 -8.10 0.71 5.89
CA CYS A 82 -6.95 1.54 6.22
C CYS A 82 -6.28 1.24 7.56
N GLY A 83 -6.99 1.40 8.69
CA GLY A 83 -6.41 1.22 10.03
C GLY A 83 -5.88 -0.20 10.27
N PRO A 84 -6.65 -1.26 10.04
CA PRO A 84 -6.19 -2.65 10.13
C PRO A 84 -4.96 -2.95 9.28
N SER A 85 -4.93 -2.49 8.03
CA SER A 85 -3.77 -2.65 7.15
C SER A 85 -2.53 -1.95 7.71
N ARG A 86 -2.68 -0.70 8.20
CA ARG A 86 -1.58 0.07 8.81
C ARG A 86 -1.07 -0.57 10.09
N ALA A 87 -1.96 -1.11 10.93
CA ALA A 87 -1.59 -1.89 12.12
C ALA A 87 -0.81 -3.16 11.74
N THR A 88 -1.22 -3.83 10.66
CA THR A 88 -0.51 -5.01 10.13
C THR A 88 0.91 -4.67 9.70
N VAL A 89 1.11 -3.59 8.94
CA VAL A 89 2.45 -3.12 8.51
C VAL A 89 3.36 -2.81 9.71
N LEU A 90 2.82 -2.20 10.77
CA LEU A 90 3.60 -1.87 11.95
C LEU A 90 4.03 -3.09 12.77
N THR A 91 3.19 -4.12 12.83
CA THR A 91 3.32 -5.23 13.77
C THR A 91 3.80 -6.53 13.14
N GLY A 92 3.72 -6.68 11.80
CA GLY A 92 3.89 -7.98 11.16
C GLY A 92 2.84 -9.00 11.58
N LYS A 93 1.62 -8.56 11.97
CA LYS A 93 0.58 -9.44 12.51
C LYS A 93 -0.77 -9.17 11.86
N TYR A 94 -1.54 -10.23 11.68
CA TYR A 94 -2.95 -10.14 11.32
C TYR A 94 -3.79 -9.44 12.40
N SER A 95 -4.95 -8.91 12.03
CA SER A 95 -5.84 -8.13 12.92
C SER A 95 -6.18 -8.85 14.23
N HIS A 96 -6.39 -10.16 14.21
CA HIS A 96 -6.74 -10.95 15.41
C HIS A 96 -5.60 -11.02 16.45
N LEU A 97 -4.33 -10.80 16.05
CA LEU A 97 -3.20 -10.74 16.97
C LEU A 97 -2.71 -9.32 17.28
N ASN A 98 -2.91 -8.36 16.35
CA ASN A 98 -2.55 -6.98 16.64
C ASN A 98 -3.67 -6.19 17.34
N GLY A 99 -4.90 -6.74 17.38
CA GLY A 99 -6.06 -6.17 18.06
C GLY A 99 -6.74 -5.00 17.35
N PHE A 100 -6.37 -4.71 16.08
CA PHE A 100 -6.98 -3.63 15.30
C PHE A 100 -7.80 -4.21 14.14
N PHE A 101 -9.13 -4.27 14.31
CA PHE A 101 -10.03 -4.98 13.41
C PHE A 101 -10.75 -4.09 12.41
N ASN A 102 -11.09 -2.85 12.80
CA ASN A 102 -11.95 -1.93 12.07
C ASN A 102 -11.58 -0.47 12.33
N ASN A 103 -12.10 0.44 11.53
CA ASN A 103 -11.85 1.89 11.66
C ASN A 103 -12.77 2.57 12.67
N THR A 104 -13.86 1.93 13.08
CA THR A 104 -14.95 2.55 13.83
C THR A 104 -14.72 2.52 15.35
N ALA A 105 -14.35 1.37 15.89
CA ALA A 105 -14.33 1.15 17.34
C ALA A 105 -12.92 0.93 17.93
N ASN A 106 -11.89 0.72 17.10
CA ASN A 106 -10.59 0.32 17.60
C ASN A 106 -9.62 1.48 17.77
N LYS A 107 -8.81 1.37 18.81
CA LYS A 107 -7.63 2.20 19.07
C LYS A 107 -6.40 1.30 19.12
N PHE A 108 -5.38 1.63 18.35
CA PHE A 108 -4.15 0.84 18.32
C PHE A 108 -3.43 0.88 19.67
N ASP A 109 -3.11 -0.30 20.18
CA ASP A 109 -2.27 -0.42 21.38
C ASP A 109 -0.80 -0.17 21.02
N GLY A 110 -0.37 1.07 21.22
CA GLY A 110 1.01 1.48 20.99
C GLY A 110 2.03 0.88 21.97
N SER A 111 1.62 0.13 23.02
CA SER A 111 2.54 -0.53 23.93
C SER A 111 3.15 -1.81 23.33
N GLN A 112 2.43 -2.48 22.41
CA GLN A 112 2.91 -3.69 21.76
C GLN A 112 4.19 -3.47 20.94
N MET A 113 4.93 -4.57 20.69
CA MET A 113 6.12 -4.52 19.87
C MET A 113 5.79 -4.23 18.41
N THR A 114 6.48 -3.24 17.82
CA THR A 114 6.30 -2.81 16.45
C THR A 114 7.64 -2.71 15.72
N MET A 115 7.62 -2.81 14.41
CA MET A 115 8.80 -2.70 13.55
C MET A 115 9.60 -1.40 13.81
N PRO A 116 8.98 -0.19 13.92
CA PRO A 116 9.75 1.03 14.20
C PRO A 116 10.48 1.01 15.55
N LYS A 117 9.91 0.38 16.59
CA LYS A 117 10.61 0.20 17.87
C LYS A 117 11.85 -0.67 17.75
N LEU A 118 11.76 -1.76 16.99
CA LEU A 118 12.88 -2.66 16.74
C LEU A 118 13.95 -2.00 15.85
N MET A 119 13.56 -1.27 14.85
CA MET A 119 14.47 -0.48 14.01
C MET A 119 15.24 0.56 14.84
N ARG A 120 14.55 1.27 15.72
CA ARG A 120 15.16 2.23 16.63
C ARG A 120 16.14 1.56 17.60
N ALA A 121 15.76 0.40 18.17
CA ALA A 121 16.65 -0.40 19.01
C ALA A 121 17.89 -0.90 18.26
N ALA A 122 17.77 -1.14 16.94
CA ALA A 122 18.89 -1.47 16.06
C ALA A 122 19.74 -0.25 15.66
N GLY A 123 19.44 0.95 16.18
CA GLY A 123 20.23 2.17 15.96
C GLY A 123 19.84 2.98 14.71
N TYR A 124 18.66 2.71 14.11
CA TYR A 124 18.09 3.55 13.07
C TYR A 124 17.45 4.81 13.68
N GLN A 125 17.53 5.93 12.99
CA GLN A 125 16.62 7.03 13.20
C GLN A 125 15.30 6.74 12.52
N THR A 126 14.18 7.05 13.17
CA THR A 126 12.86 6.67 12.69
C THR A 126 11.95 7.88 12.59
N ALA A 127 11.27 8.02 11.46
CA ALA A 127 10.28 9.07 11.24
C ALA A 127 8.98 8.54 10.65
N MET A 128 7.87 9.15 11.09
CA MET A 128 6.52 8.94 10.54
C MET A 128 5.93 10.27 10.10
N VAL A 129 5.61 10.41 8.82
CA VAL A 129 5.04 11.65 8.26
C VAL A 129 3.77 11.33 7.47
N GLY A 130 2.67 12.01 7.79
CA GLY A 130 1.42 11.93 7.03
C GLY A 130 0.29 11.14 7.67
N LYS A 131 -0.42 10.31 6.91
CA LYS A 131 -1.59 9.58 7.41
C LYS A 131 -1.19 8.46 8.37
N TRP A 132 -1.67 8.57 9.61
CA TRP A 132 -1.48 7.56 10.66
C TRP A 132 -2.70 6.66 10.84
N HIS A 133 -3.86 7.26 11.10
CA HIS A 133 -5.18 6.64 11.16
C HIS A 133 -5.31 5.44 12.13
N LEU A 134 -4.62 5.49 13.27
CA LEU A 134 -4.65 4.43 14.30
C LEU A 134 -5.18 4.92 15.65
N VAL A 135 -5.78 6.12 15.69
CA VAL A 135 -6.43 6.76 16.85
C VAL A 135 -5.47 7.09 18.00
N SER A 136 -4.40 6.31 18.18
CA SER A 136 -3.33 6.57 19.17
C SER A 136 -2.20 7.41 18.57
N ASP A 137 -1.38 8.03 19.41
CA ASP A 137 -0.14 8.66 18.96
C ASP A 137 0.88 7.63 18.48
N PRO A 138 1.73 7.94 17.48
CA PRO A 138 2.81 7.09 17.04
C PRO A 138 3.82 6.79 18.15
N THR A 139 4.24 5.52 18.24
CA THR A 139 5.29 5.06 19.17
C THR A 139 6.42 4.37 18.42
N GLY A 140 7.66 4.50 18.93
CA GLY A 140 8.85 3.92 18.30
C GLY A 140 9.44 4.83 17.21
N PHE A 141 9.02 6.08 17.11
CA PHE A 141 9.57 7.08 16.20
C PHE A 141 10.29 8.19 16.96
N ASP A 142 11.40 8.67 16.41
CA ASP A 142 12.15 9.83 16.92
C ASP A 142 11.50 11.14 16.48
N PHE A 143 10.84 11.12 15.32
CA PHE A 143 10.07 12.24 14.78
C PHE A 143 8.75 11.74 14.20
N TRP A 144 7.67 12.49 14.42
CA TRP A 144 6.42 12.25 13.71
C TRP A 144 5.61 13.52 13.51
N GLN A 145 4.98 13.60 12.34
CA GLN A 145 4.01 14.63 12.01
C GLN A 145 2.86 13.98 11.25
N ILE A 146 1.69 13.90 11.87
CA ILE A 146 0.58 13.09 11.36
C ILE A 146 -0.69 13.93 11.17
N LEU A 147 -1.54 13.42 10.28
CA LEU A 147 -2.90 13.88 10.09
C LEU A 147 -3.79 13.31 11.20
N PRO A 148 -4.65 14.10 11.86
CA PRO A 148 -5.69 13.58 12.74
C PRO A 148 -6.77 12.84 11.91
N GLY A 149 -7.17 11.65 12.35
CA GLY A 149 -8.18 10.82 11.68
C GLY A 149 -7.85 10.55 10.22
N GLN A 150 -8.81 10.78 9.34
CA GLN A 150 -8.65 10.64 7.87
C GLN A 150 -7.83 11.78 7.25
N GLY A 151 -7.72 12.92 7.92
CA GLY A 151 -7.13 14.13 7.38
C GLY A 151 -7.98 14.80 6.30
N VAL A 152 -7.56 15.99 5.87
CA VAL A 152 -8.16 16.74 4.76
C VAL A 152 -7.09 17.12 3.74
N TYR A 153 -7.49 17.40 2.49
CA TYR A 153 -6.55 17.63 1.39
C TYR A 153 -5.94 19.04 1.41
N TYR A 154 -6.70 20.04 1.81
CA TYR A 154 -6.26 21.43 1.83
C TYR A 154 -6.11 21.94 3.25
N ASN A 155 -5.01 22.65 3.49
CA ASN A 155 -4.74 23.35 4.76
C ASN A 155 -4.97 22.46 6.00
N PRO A 156 -4.49 21.18 6.01
CA PRO A 156 -4.80 20.24 7.05
C PRO A 156 -4.25 20.70 8.41
N PRO A 157 -5.03 20.60 9.50
CA PRO A 157 -4.44 20.58 10.82
C PRO A 157 -3.55 19.33 10.93
N MET A 158 -2.39 19.43 11.57
CA MET A 158 -1.50 18.30 11.81
C MET A 158 -1.08 18.23 13.27
N ILE A 159 -0.54 17.09 13.68
CA ILE A 159 0.04 16.90 15.00
C ILE A 159 1.51 16.53 14.81
N ARG A 160 2.44 17.37 15.33
CA ARG A 160 3.89 17.14 15.29
C ARG A 160 4.39 16.82 16.69
N ASN A 161 4.87 15.59 16.92
CA ASN A 161 5.39 15.13 18.22
C ASN A 161 4.46 15.51 19.39
N GLY A 162 3.13 15.30 19.23
CA GLY A 162 2.10 15.62 20.23
C GLY A 162 1.58 17.06 20.20
N GLN A 163 2.17 17.96 19.43
CA GLN A 163 1.74 19.35 19.34
C GLN A 163 0.88 19.61 18.10
N LYS A 164 -0.32 20.16 18.28
CA LYS A 164 -1.18 20.57 17.17
C LYS A 164 -0.58 21.76 16.43
N ILE A 165 -0.48 21.65 15.13
CA ILE A 165 0.01 22.70 14.24
C ILE A 165 -1.00 22.97 13.12
N LYS A 166 -1.03 24.21 12.66
CA LYS A 166 -1.76 24.58 11.43
C LYS A 166 -0.79 24.55 10.27
N THR A 167 -1.25 24.05 9.13
CA THR A 167 -0.48 24.08 7.88
C THR A 167 -1.33 24.74 6.80
N GLU A 168 -0.69 25.30 5.80
CA GLU A 168 -1.33 25.86 4.61
C GLU A 168 -0.75 25.20 3.36
N GLY A 169 -1.58 24.89 2.40
CA GLY A 169 -1.21 24.24 1.16
C GLY A 169 -1.92 22.89 0.95
N TYR A 170 -1.41 22.13 -0.02
CA TYR A 170 -1.95 20.82 -0.36
C TYR A 170 -1.27 19.70 0.44
N VAL A 171 -2.05 18.78 0.98
CA VAL A 171 -1.59 17.78 1.95
C VAL A 171 -0.42 16.93 1.46
N THR A 172 -0.42 16.51 0.17
CA THR A 172 0.67 15.69 -0.39
C THR A 172 1.97 16.47 -0.46
N ASP A 173 1.91 17.76 -0.82
CA ASP A 173 3.09 18.64 -0.85
C ASP A 173 3.63 18.86 0.56
N ILE A 174 2.75 19.13 1.55
CA ILE A 174 3.13 19.32 2.96
C ILE A 174 3.81 18.08 3.54
N ILE A 175 3.27 16.88 3.26
CA ILE A 175 3.85 15.60 3.70
C ILE A 175 5.23 15.42 3.07
N THR A 176 5.37 15.68 1.78
CA THR A 176 6.63 15.57 1.04
C THR A 176 7.69 16.54 1.58
N ASP A 177 7.32 17.81 1.76
CA ASP A 177 8.21 18.85 2.31
C ASP A 177 8.69 18.48 3.71
N THR A 178 7.77 18.02 4.58
CA THR A 178 8.11 17.57 5.93
C THR A 178 9.06 16.38 5.92
N ALA A 179 8.86 15.41 5.02
CA ALA A 179 9.71 14.25 4.87
C ALA A 179 11.12 14.64 4.40
N LEU A 180 11.21 15.51 3.39
CA LEU A 180 12.48 16.04 2.87
C LEU A 180 13.23 16.86 3.92
N ASP A 181 12.52 17.73 4.65
CA ASP A 181 13.13 18.55 5.70
C ASP A 181 13.64 17.70 6.87
N TRP A 182 12.92 16.67 7.27
CA TRP A 182 13.42 15.73 8.26
C TRP A 182 14.67 15.01 7.75
N MET A 183 14.68 14.52 6.51
CA MET A 183 15.87 13.88 5.93
C MET A 183 17.10 14.82 5.87
N LYS A 184 16.91 16.12 5.62
CA LYS A 184 18.00 17.11 5.65
C LYS A 184 18.57 17.30 7.06
N GLN A 185 17.71 17.29 8.09
CA GLN A 185 18.06 17.59 9.48
C GLN A 185 18.53 16.37 10.30
N ARG A 186 18.40 15.16 9.74
CA ARG A 186 18.76 13.91 10.44
C ARG A 186 20.25 13.87 10.83
N ASP A 187 20.60 13.05 11.81
CA ASP A 187 22.00 12.68 12.08
C ASP A 187 22.56 11.82 10.94
N LYS A 188 23.42 12.41 10.10
CA LYS A 188 23.97 11.77 8.89
C LYS A 188 24.89 10.57 9.20
N SER A 189 25.25 10.35 10.48
CA SER A 189 26.08 9.20 10.90
C SER A 189 25.27 7.90 11.09
N LYS A 190 23.94 7.98 11.11
CA LYS A 190 23.03 6.85 11.36
C LYS A 190 22.21 6.49 10.11
N PRO A 191 21.90 5.20 9.92
CA PRO A 191 20.89 4.81 8.96
C PRO A 191 19.50 5.27 9.44
N PHE A 192 18.54 5.35 8.52
CA PHE A 192 17.20 5.82 8.86
C PHE A 192 16.09 4.97 8.24
N LEU A 193 14.94 4.96 8.92
CA LEU A 193 13.65 4.52 8.41
C LEU A 193 12.74 5.75 8.34
N LEU A 194 12.30 6.10 7.14
CA LEU A 194 11.28 7.10 6.89
C LEU A 194 10.00 6.41 6.39
N MET A 195 8.90 6.56 7.14
CA MET A 195 7.55 6.18 6.71
C MET A 195 6.84 7.47 6.24
N CYS A 196 6.74 7.63 4.91
CA CYS A 196 6.10 8.77 4.25
C CYS A 196 4.72 8.33 3.74
N HIS A 197 3.67 8.64 4.49
CA HIS A 197 2.32 8.13 4.27
C HIS A 197 1.39 9.21 3.72
N HIS A 198 1.04 9.12 2.45
CA HIS A 198 0.10 10.04 1.81
C HIS A 198 -1.35 9.73 2.15
N LYS A 199 -2.19 10.80 2.29
CA LYS A 199 -3.64 10.68 2.30
C LYS A 199 -4.18 10.36 0.90
N ALA A 200 -3.57 10.93 -0.13
CA ALA A 200 -4.00 10.72 -1.51
C ALA A 200 -3.73 9.28 -1.98
N PRO A 201 -4.61 8.71 -2.81
CA PRO A 201 -5.85 9.26 -3.36
C PRO A 201 -7.16 8.89 -2.61
N HIS A 202 -7.17 8.81 -1.27
CA HIS A 202 -8.37 8.49 -0.48
C HIS A 202 -9.56 9.44 -0.80
N ARG A 203 -10.80 8.94 -0.68
CA ARG A 203 -12.03 9.74 -0.74
C ARG A 203 -11.90 10.99 0.16
N GLU A 204 -12.30 12.20 -0.22
CA GLU A 204 -13.19 12.54 -1.33
C GLU A 204 -12.44 12.97 -2.61
N TRP A 205 -11.20 12.53 -2.83
CA TRP A 205 -10.43 12.75 -4.07
C TRP A 205 -10.39 14.23 -4.48
N GLU A 206 -9.90 15.10 -3.61
CA GLU A 206 -9.77 16.53 -3.90
C GLU A 206 -8.41 16.80 -4.56
N PRO A 207 -8.34 17.05 -5.88
CA PRO A 207 -7.08 17.21 -6.58
C PRO A 207 -6.32 18.46 -6.16
N ASN A 208 -4.99 18.43 -6.30
CA ASN A 208 -4.18 19.64 -6.20
C ASN A 208 -4.54 20.60 -7.34
N LEU A 209 -4.67 21.89 -7.05
CA LEU A 209 -5.04 22.93 -8.02
C LEU A 209 -4.18 22.90 -9.29
N LYS A 210 -2.89 22.58 -9.16
CA LYS A 210 -1.96 22.48 -10.31
C LYS A 210 -2.28 21.33 -11.28
N TYR A 211 -3.12 20.35 -10.86
CA TYR A 211 -3.48 19.18 -11.65
C TYR A 211 -4.94 19.14 -12.07
N LEU A 212 -5.75 20.16 -11.76
CA LEU A 212 -7.17 20.19 -12.10
C LEU A 212 -7.42 19.99 -13.59
N ASP A 213 -6.62 20.60 -14.44
CA ASP A 213 -6.77 20.54 -15.91
C ASP A 213 -5.69 19.69 -16.59
N SER A 214 -5.03 18.80 -15.84
CA SER A 214 -3.88 18.05 -16.35
C SER A 214 -4.20 17.04 -17.46
N ASP A 215 -5.44 16.59 -17.55
CA ASP A 215 -5.92 15.63 -18.55
C ASP A 215 -6.92 16.25 -19.54
N GLY A 216 -7.24 17.55 -19.39
CA GLY A 216 -8.22 18.25 -20.24
C GLY A 216 -9.57 17.56 -20.26
N ASP A 217 -10.09 17.32 -21.46
CA ASP A 217 -11.39 16.64 -21.67
C ASP A 217 -11.24 15.12 -21.92
N ARG A 218 -10.17 14.52 -21.44
CA ARG A 218 -9.93 13.08 -21.56
C ARG A 218 -11.11 12.28 -21.02
N LYS A 219 -11.52 11.26 -21.78
CA LYS A 219 -12.47 10.24 -21.35
C LYS A 219 -11.71 8.99 -20.92
N TYR A 220 -12.06 8.48 -19.76
CA TYR A 220 -11.48 7.26 -19.20
C TYR A 220 -12.30 6.06 -19.64
N ALA A 221 -11.62 5.00 -20.07
CA ALA A 221 -12.29 3.74 -20.40
C ALA A 221 -12.96 3.16 -19.15
N GLU A 222 -14.19 2.73 -19.32
CA GLU A 222 -14.99 2.11 -18.27
C GLU A 222 -14.66 0.62 -18.16
N PRO A 223 -14.67 0.02 -16.95
CA PRO A 223 -14.55 -1.42 -16.83
C PRO A 223 -15.79 -2.11 -17.39
N GLU A 224 -15.63 -3.30 -17.95
CA GLU A 224 -16.74 -4.10 -18.51
C GLU A 224 -17.81 -4.42 -17.45
N THR A 225 -17.44 -4.39 -16.19
CA THR A 225 -18.29 -4.70 -15.03
C THR A 225 -18.92 -3.46 -14.37
N LEU A 226 -18.87 -2.28 -15.01
CA LEU A 226 -19.47 -1.04 -14.44
C LEU A 226 -20.96 -1.19 -14.12
N PHE A 227 -21.67 -2.00 -14.91
CA PHE A 227 -23.11 -2.27 -14.76
C PHE A 227 -23.39 -3.71 -14.32
N ASP A 228 -22.51 -4.27 -13.47
CA ASP A 228 -22.70 -5.59 -12.90
C ASP A 228 -24.01 -5.66 -12.10
N ASP A 229 -24.79 -6.72 -12.31
CA ASP A 229 -26.07 -6.96 -11.66
C ASP A 229 -26.01 -7.94 -10.49
N TYR A 230 -24.80 -8.45 -10.20
CA TYR A 230 -24.49 -9.42 -9.13
C TYR A 230 -25.23 -10.76 -9.23
N SER A 231 -25.86 -11.06 -10.37
CA SER A 231 -26.75 -12.25 -10.54
C SER A 231 -26.04 -13.59 -10.38
N GLY A 232 -24.71 -13.62 -10.47
CA GLY A 232 -23.89 -14.82 -10.30
C GLY A 232 -23.38 -15.05 -8.88
N ARG A 233 -23.75 -14.20 -7.91
CA ARG A 233 -23.25 -14.17 -6.54
C ARG A 233 -24.39 -14.13 -5.52
N GLY A 234 -24.03 -14.14 -4.23
CA GLY A 234 -24.98 -14.23 -3.15
C GLY A 234 -25.57 -12.89 -2.69
N LYS A 235 -26.08 -12.87 -1.46
CA LYS A 235 -26.80 -11.71 -0.92
C LYS A 235 -25.89 -10.57 -0.50
N ALA A 236 -24.63 -10.83 -0.16
CA ALA A 236 -23.72 -9.82 0.37
C ALA A 236 -23.48 -8.72 -0.67
N GLU A 237 -23.25 -9.10 -1.93
CA GLU A 237 -23.00 -8.17 -3.03
C GLU A 237 -24.24 -7.33 -3.37
N HIS A 238 -25.43 -7.83 -3.10
CA HIS A 238 -26.67 -7.07 -3.27
C HIS A 238 -26.98 -6.11 -2.11
N SER A 239 -26.42 -6.35 -0.91
CA SER A 239 -26.74 -5.60 0.31
C SER A 239 -25.80 -4.40 0.57
N GLN A 240 -24.65 -4.34 -0.12
CA GLN A 240 -23.68 -3.26 0.01
C GLN A 240 -24.19 -1.95 -0.60
N ASP A 241 -23.58 -0.82 -0.20
CA ASP A 241 -23.90 0.51 -0.73
C ASP A 241 -22.64 1.27 -1.24
N MET A 242 -21.74 0.56 -1.95
CA MET A 242 -20.52 1.12 -2.57
C MET A 242 -20.71 1.54 -4.03
N MET A 243 -21.93 1.65 -4.52
CA MET A 243 -22.18 1.84 -5.95
C MET A 243 -21.98 3.27 -6.42
N ILE A 244 -21.23 3.46 -7.52
CA ILE A 244 -21.11 4.73 -8.25
C ILE A 244 -22.51 5.27 -8.62
N LYS A 245 -23.40 4.36 -9.01
CA LYS A 245 -24.77 4.68 -9.42
C LYS A 245 -25.59 5.37 -8.34
N GLN A 246 -25.37 5.06 -7.05
CA GLN A 246 -26.29 5.44 -5.97
C GLN A 246 -25.62 6.22 -4.83
N THR A 247 -24.40 5.87 -4.45
CA THR A 247 -23.80 6.25 -3.17
C THR A 247 -22.90 7.50 -3.24
N MET A 248 -22.45 7.87 -4.44
CA MET A 248 -21.60 9.06 -4.58
C MET A 248 -22.34 10.34 -4.22
N THR A 249 -21.73 11.11 -3.33
CA THR A 249 -22.28 12.36 -2.78
C THR A 249 -21.92 13.59 -3.62
N ASP A 250 -22.54 14.72 -3.31
CA ASP A 250 -22.19 16.02 -3.91
C ASP A 250 -20.74 16.43 -3.68
N LYS A 251 -20.14 16.01 -2.54
CA LYS A 251 -18.72 16.22 -2.25
C LYS A 251 -17.84 15.37 -3.16
N ASP A 252 -18.17 14.09 -3.33
CA ASP A 252 -17.45 13.20 -4.24
C ASP A 252 -17.45 13.76 -5.66
N MET A 253 -18.58 14.33 -6.08
CA MET A 253 -18.77 14.91 -7.42
C MET A 253 -18.29 16.37 -7.53
N LYS A 254 -17.70 16.95 -6.48
CA LYS A 254 -17.22 18.34 -6.42
C LYS A 254 -18.32 19.37 -6.74
N LEU A 255 -19.58 19.03 -6.47
CA LEU A 255 -20.70 19.97 -6.53
C LEU A 255 -20.69 20.94 -5.34
N VAL A 256 -20.00 20.55 -4.28
CA VAL A 256 -19.69 21.36 -3.09
C VAL A 256 -18.16 21.41 -2.92
N PRO A 257 -17.58 22.61 -2.83
CA PRO A 257 -16.14 22.75 -2.66
C PRO A 257 -15.67 22.40 -1.24
N PRO A 258 -14.37 22.02 -1.06
CA PRO A 258 -13.80 21.80 0.26
C PRO A 258 -13.93 23.05 1.16
N PRO A 259 -14.40 22.90 2.39
CA PRO A 259 -14.62 24.06 3.28
C PRO A 259 -13.33 24.70 3.80
N GLN A 260 -12.17 24.03 3.65
CA GLN A 260 -10.88 24.47 4.18
C GLN A 260 -10.10 25.37 3.21
N LEU A 261 -10.60 25.60 1.98
CA LEU A 261 -9.92 26.41 0.98
C LEU A 261 -9.75 27.86 1.45
N THR A 262 -8.56 28.43 1.24
CA THR A 262 -8.39 29.89 1.33
C THR A 262 -9.18 30.58 0.21
N SER A 263 -9.37 31.89 0.30
CA SER A 263 -10.06 32.65 -0.75
C SER A 263 -9.43 32.50 -2.13
N GLU A 264 -8.10 32.43 -2.19
CA GLU A 264 -7.34 32.26 -3.43
C GLU A 264 -7.50 30.83 -3.98
N GLN A 265 -7.36 29.82 -3.13
CA GLN A 265 -7.59 28.42 -3.50
C GLN A 265 -9.04 28.23 -3.97
N ARG A 266 -10.01 28.83 -3.26
CA ARG A 266 -11.42 28.79 -3.62
C ARG A 266 -11.68 29.40 -4.99
N LYS A 267 -11.10 30.54 -5.29
CA LYS A 267 -11.23 31.17 -6.61
C LYS A 267 -10.72 30.28 -7.74
N ALA A 268 -9.56 29.64 -7.55
CA ALA A 268 -9.00 28.72 -8.54
C ALA A 268 -9.87 27.44 -8.69
N TRP A 269 -10.37 26.91 -7.58
CA TRP A 269 -11.27 25.76 -7.55
C TRP A 269 -12.58 26.05 -8.30
N ASP A 270 -13.25 27.14 -7.97
CA ASP A 270 -14.51 27.56 -8.59
C ASP A 270 -14.35 27.82 -10.09
N ALA A 271 -13.25 28.46 -10.50
CA ALA A 271 -12.95 28.72 -11.92
C ALA A 271 -12.91 27.41 -12.74
N TYR A 272 -12.47 26.31 -12.14
CA TYR A 272 -12.42 25.01 -12.80
C TYR A 272 -13.75 24.24 -12.72
N TYR A 273 -14.34 24.13 -11.51
CA TYR A 273 -15.48 23.25 -11.29
C TYR A 273 -16.84 23.92 -11.63
N ASP A 274 -17.02 25.24 -11.45
CA ASP A 274 -18.32 25.88 -11.65
C ASP A 274 -18.85 25.73 -13.08
N PRO A 275 -18.07 25.97 -14.14
CA PRO A 275 -18.57 25.75 -15.52
C PRO A 275 -18.97 24.30 -15.78
N ARG A 276 -18.20 23.34 -15.23
CA ARG A 276 -18.45 21.90 -15.36
C ARG A 276 -19.69 21.46 -14.58
N ASN A 277 -19.90 22.04 -13.41
CA ASN A 277 -21.07 21.79 -12.57
C ASN A 277 -22.34 22.42 -13.16
N GLU A 278 -22.23 23.61 -13.79
CA GLU A 278 -23.33 24.18 -14.56
C GLU A 278 -23.73 23.30 -15.76
N ALA A 279 -22.75 22.81 -16.51
CA ALA A 279 -23.01 21.91 -17.63
C ALA A 279 -23.73 20.63 -17.18
N TYR A 280 -23.28 20.02 -16.05
CA TYR A 280 -23.93 18.87 -15.43
C TYR A 280 -25.40 19.17 -15.05
N ARG A 281 -25.65 20.28 -14.35
CA ARG A 281 -27.02 20.65 -13.94
C ARG A 281 -27.94 20.87 -15.15
N LYS A 282 -27.40 21.49 -16.21
CA LYS A 282 -28.16 21.71 -17.47
C LYS A 282 -28.45 20.40 -18.21
N ALA A 283 -27.55 19.44 -18.18
CA ALA A 283 -27.70 18.12 -18.82
C ALA A 283 -28.80 17.27 -18.19
N ASN A 284 -29.13 17.48 -16.92
CA ASN A 284 -30.18 16.77 -16.17
C ASN A 284 -30.16 15.24 -16.38
N LEU A 285 -28.97 14.65 -16.30
CA LEU A 285 -28.72 13.24 -16.58
C LEU A 285 -29.46 12.32 -15.61
N GLN A 286 -29.93 11.17 -16.11
CA GLN A 286 -30.64 10.17 -15.35
C GLN A 286 -30.14 8.75 -15.72
N GLY A 287 -30.42 7.76 -14.87
CA GLY A 287 -30.11 6.35 -15.13
C GLY A 287 -28.64 6.11 -15.46
N ASP A 288 -28.37 5.36 -16.51
CA ASP A 288 -27.03 4.96 -16.89
C ASP A 288 -26.17 6.15 -17.37
N ASP A 289 -26.77 7.17 -18.05
CA ASP A 289 -26.05 8.39 -18.43
C ASP A 289 -25.49 9.14 -17.21
N LEU A 290 -26.23 9.16 -16.10
CA LEU A 290 -25.76 9.72 -14.84
C LEU A 290 -24.62 8.87 -14.24
N THR A 291 -24.68 7.56 -14.36
CA THR A 291 -23.63 6.65 -13.89
C THR A 291 -22.34 6.84 -14.70
N HIS A 292 -22.43 6.92 -16.02
CA HIS A 292 -21.30 7.25 -16.90
C HIS A 292 -20.66 8.59 -16.51
N TRP A 293 -21.47 9.63 -16.30
CA TRP A 293 -20.96 10.94 -15.88
C TRP A 293 -20.26 10.90 -14.52
N ARG A 294 -20.84 10.19 -13.52
CA ARG A 294 -20.25 10.02 -12.19
C ARG A 294 -18.91 9.30 -12.28
N TYR A 295 -18.84 8.22 -13.06
CA TYR A 295 -17.60 7.49 -13.29
C TYR A 295 -16.51 8.41 -13.86
N GLN A 296 -16.82 9.18 -14.92
CA GLN A 296 -15.84 10.09 -15.52
C GLN A 296 -15.36 11.17 -14.54
N ARG A 297 -16.25 11.74 -13.74
CA ARG A 297 -15.90 12.73 -12.72
C ARG A 297 -15.03 12.11 -11.63
N TYR A 298 -15.40 10.94 -11.13
CA TYR A 298 -14.66 10.18 -10.15
C TYR A 298 -13.24 9.86 -10.64
N MET A 299 -13.12 9.30 -11.84
CA MET A 299 -11.82 8.92 -12.41
C MET A 299 -10.90 10.12 -12.59
N HIS A 300 -11.44 11.22 -13.14
CA HIS A 300 -10.67 12.46 -13.27
C HIS A 300 -10.07 12.92 -11.95
N ASP A 301 -10.90 13.03 -10.91
CA ASP A 301 -10.47 13.58 -9.63
C ASP A 301 -9.53 12.62 -8.87
N TYR A 302 -9.82 11.32 -8.91
CA TYR A 302 -8.97 10.28 -8.33
C TYR A 302 -7.57 10.25 -8.96
N LEU A 303 -7.50 10.24 -10.29
CA LEU A 303 -6.23 10.17 -11.02
C LEU A 303 -5.42 11.47 -10.90
N ALA A 304 -6.08 12.63 -10.82
CA ALA A 304 -5.41 13.90 -10.57
C ALA A 304 -4.78 13.97 -9.16
N CYS A 305 -5.39 13.33 -8.15
CA CYS A 305 -4.75 13.18 -6.83
C CYS A 305 -3.45 12.35 -6.91
N ILE A 306 -3.43 11.31 -7.73
CA ILE A 306 -2.26 10.43 -7.91
C ILE A 306 -1.08 11.19 -8.52
N LYS A 307 -1.31 12.15 -9.42
CA LYS A 307 -0.24 12.98 -10.00
C LYS A 307 0.59 13.69 -8.93
N SER A 308 -0.06 14.16 -7.85
CA SER A 308 0.67 14.74 -6.72
C SER A 308 1.50 13.71 -5.96
N VAL A 309 1.02 12.47 -5.87
CA VAL A 309 1.78 11.38 -5.23
C VAL A 309 2.98 10.98 -6.08
N ASP A 310 2.79 10.86 -7.39
CA ASP A 310 3.89 10.55 -8.31
C ASP A 310 4.99 11.63 -8.28
N GLU A 311 4.59 12.92 -8.27
CA GLU A 311 5.54 14.02 -8.09
C GLU A 311 6.30 13.92 -6.76
N SER A 312 5.60 13.58 -5.67
CA SER A 312 6.23 13.37 -4.36
C SER A 312 7.30 12.29 -4.42
N VAL A 313 7.01 11.15 -5.06
CA VAL A 313 7.99 10.07 -5.28
C VAL A 313 9.21 10.60 -6.05
N GLY A 314 8.99 11.36 -7.13
CA GLY A 314 10.06 11.96 -7.90
C GLY A 314 10.95 12.91 -7.09
N ARG A 315 10.34 13.74 -6.24
CA ARG A 315 11.07 14.67 -5.35
C ARG A 315 11.90 13.93 -4.31
N ILE A 316 11.39 12.84 -3.75
CA ILE A 316 12.13 12.00 -2.78
C ILE A 316 13.29 11.29 -3.48
N LEU A 317 13.07 10.68 -4.65
CA LEU A 317 14.13 10.02 -5.41
C LEU A 317 15.24 11.01 -5.78
N LYS A 318 14.88 12.18 -6.28
CA LYS A 318 15.84 13.22 -6.61
C LYS A 318 16.66 13.65 -5.39
N TYR A 319 16.06 13.84 -4.24
CA TYR A 319 16.78 14.17 -3.01
C TYR A 319 17.80 13.07 -2.64
N LEU A 320 17.42 11.80 -2.76
CA LEU A 320 18.34 10.69 -2.48
C LEU A 320 19.53 10.67 -3.44
N GLU A 321 19.31 11.00 -4.71
CA GLU A 321 20.36 11.13 -5.73
C GLU A 321 21.28 12.31 -5.44
N ASP A 322 20.74 13.50 -5.23
CA ASP A 322 21.48 14.74 -4.97
C ASP A 322 22.37 14.64 -3.70
N GLU A 323 21.92 13.91 -2.67
CA GLU A 323 22.67 13.71 -1.42
C GLU A 323 23.59 12.47 -1.44
N GLY A 324 23.69 11.75 -2.56
CA GLY A 324 24.51 10.54 -2.69
C GLY A 324 24.03 9.37 -1.81
N LEU A 325 22.73 9.31 -1.54
CA LEU A 325 22.11 8.29 -0.69
C LEU A 325 21.47 7.16 -1.50
N ALA A 326 21.24 7.39 -2.80
CA ALA A 326 20.44 6.53 -3.65
C ALA A 326 20.91 5.07 -3.69
N ASP A 327 22.24 4.84 -3.72
CA ASP A 327 22.81 3.48 -3.79
C ASP A 327 22.74 2.70 -2.48
N ASN A 328 22.55 3.38 -1.35
CA ASN A 328 22.44 2.75 -0.03
C ASN A 328 21.04 2.97 0.59
N THR A 329 20.01 3.10 -0.24
CA THR A 329 18.63 3.30 0.22
C THR A 329 17.68 2.34 -0.48
N ILE A 330 16.92 1.60 0.33
CA ILE A 330 15.75 0.85 -0.13
C ILE A 330 14.59 1.83 -0.23
N VAL A 331 13.99 1.95 -1.40
CA VAL A 331 12.78 2.74 -1.60
C VAL A 331 11.64 1.78 -1.93
N VAL A 332 10.61 1.80 -1.11
CA VAL A 332 9.40 0.96 -1.24
C VAL A 332 8.21 1.87 -1.49
N TYR A 333 7.42 1.56 -2.51
CA TYR A 333 6.11 2.15 -2.75
C TYR A 333 5.03 1.09 -2.62
N SER A 334 3.98 1.39 -1.84
CA SER A 334 2.80 0.53 -1.71
C SER A 334 1.55 1.36 -1.33
N SER A 335 0.40 0.71 -1.27
CA SER A 335 -0.85 1.24 -0.73
C SER A 335 -1.35 0.36 0.41
N ASP A 336 -2.17 0.92 1.29
CA ASP A 336 -2.71 0.18 2.43
C ASP A 336 -3.66 -0.96 2.02
N GLN A 337 -4.33 -0.83 0.86
CA GLN A 337 -5.06 -1.90 0.17
C GLN A 337 -5.25 -1.54 -1.31
N GLY A 338 -5.93 -2.41 -2.05
CA GLY A 338 -6.43 -2.11 -3.37
C GLY A 338 -7.67 -1.21 -3.32
N PHE A 339 -8.24 -0.88 -4.49
CA PHE A 339 -9.37 0.02 -4.59
C PHE A 339 -10.14 -0.21 -5.90
N TYR A 340 -11.47 -0.12 -5.87
CA TYR A 340 -12.30 -0.26 -7.07
C TYR A 340 -12.33 1.03 -7.89
N LEU A 341 -12.06 0.90 -9.17
CA LEU A 341 -12.12 1.98 -10.15
C LEU A 341 -13.27 1.74 -11.13
N GLY A 342 -14.45 1.46 -10.58
CA GLY A 342 -15.67 1.19 -11.33
C GLY A 342 -15.94 -0.29 -11.57
N GLU A 343 -14.99 -1.19 -11.29
CA GLU A 343 -15.25 -2.64 -11.37
C GLU A 343 -16.41 -3.01 -10.45
N HIS A 344 -17.28 -3.89 -10.90
CA HIS A 344 -18.56 -4.24 -10.24
C HIS A 344 -19.52 -3.05 -10.03
N GLY A 345 -19.31 -1.92 -10.72
CA GLY A 345 -20.03 -0.68 -10.46
C GLY A 345 -19.64 0.02 -9.16
N TRP A 346 -18.56 -0.39 -8.52
CA TRP A 346 -18.16 0.05 -7.17
C TRP A 346 -17.06 1.10 -7.18
N PHE A 347 -16.95 1.78 -6.07
CA PHE A 347 -15.80 2.50 -5.57
C PHE A 347 -15.53 2.06 -4.13
N ASP A 348 -14.43 2.47 -3.48
CA ASP A 348 -14.00 2.02 -2.16
C ASP A 348 -13.26 0.66 -2.22
N LYS A 349 -13.23 -0.14 -1.15
CA LYS A 349 -12.42 -1.36 -0.92
C LYS A 349 -13.23 -2.38 -0.11
N ARG A 350 -12.66 -3.10 0.87
CA ARG A 350 -13.31 -3.94 1.91
C ARG A 350 -13.50 -5.41 1.51
N TRP A 351 -13.69 -5.71 0.25
CA TRP A 351 -13.92 -7.08 -0.23
C TRP A 351 -12.63 -7.88 -0.38
N ILE A 352 -12.79 -9.23 -0.36
CA ILE A 352 -11.71 -10.16 -0.72
C ILE A 352 -11.42 -10.21 -2.23
N PHE A 353 -12.21 -9.53 -3.09
CA PHE A 353 -12.02 -9.52 -4.54
C PHE A 353 -10.72 -8.82 -4.95
N GLU A 354 -10.18 -9.20 -6.11
CA GLU A 354 -8.81 -8.82 -6.52
C GLU A 354 -8.56 -7.31 -6.46
N GLU A 355 -9.51 -6.47 -6.85
CA GLU A 355 -9.37 -5.02 -6.89
C GLU A 355 -9.14 -4.41 -5.50
N SER A 356 -9.75 -4.99 -4.47
CA SER A 356 -9.63 -4.55 -3.08
C SER A 356 -8.50 -5.27 -2.33
N LEU A 357 -8.36 -6.59 -2.58
CA LEU A 357 -7.40 -7.45 -1.90
C LEU A 357 -5.96 -7.14 -2.31
N ARG A 358 -5.74 -6.85 -3.59
CA ARG A 358 -4.42 -6.69 -4.19
C ARG A 358 -3.95 -5.25 -4.11
N THR A 359 -2.81 -5.03 -3.46
CA THR A 359 -2.18 -3.71 -3.32
C THR A 359 -0.92 -3.61 -4.20
N PRO A 360 -0.55 -2.42 -4.71
CA PRO A 360 0.71 -2.27 -5.42
C PRO A 360 1.89 -2.49 -4.47
N LEU A 361 2.98 -3.05 -5.01
CA LEU A 361 4.27 -3.11 -4.33
C LEU A 361 5.39 -2.98 -5.37
N LEU A 362 6.14 -1.88 -5.29
CA LEU A 362 7.34 -1.64 -6.10
C LEU A 362 8.51 -1.35 -5.17
N VAL A 363 9.64 -2.01 -5.39
CA VAL A 363 10.81 -1.90 -4.51
C VAL A 363 12.06 -1.64 -5.34
N ARG A 364 12.78 -0.57 -5.02
CA ARG A 364 14.11 -0.30 -5.54
C ARG A 364 15.13 -0.56 -4.43
N TRP A 365 16.06 -1.48 -4.68
CA TRP A 365 17.18 -1.79 -3.79
C TRP A 365 18.44 -2.04 -4.61
N PRO A 366 19.25 -1.00 -4.88
CA PRO A 366 20.46 -1.13 -5.70
C PRO A 366 21.43 -2.17 -5.13
N GLY A 367 22.03 -2.97 -6.04
CA GLY A 367 22.98 -4.02 -5.67
C GLY A 367 22.36 -5.31 -5.10
N VAL A 368 21.06 -5.32 -4.80
CA VAL A 368 20.33 -6.48 -4.29
C VAL A 368 19.26 -6.96 -5.27
N ILE A 369 18.42 -6.05 -5.72
CA ILE A 369 17.35 -6.37 -6.68
C ILE A 369 17.88 -6.17 -8.11
N LYS A 370 17.61 -7.16 -8.98
CA LYS A 370 17.86 -7.04 -10.42
C LYS A 370 16.87 -6.01 -11.01
N PRO A 371 17.33 -4.91 -11.62
CA PRO A 371 16.46 -3.93 -12.23
C PRO A 371 15.49 -4.51 -13.26
N GLY A 372 14.24 -4.04 -13.24
CA GLY A 372 13.19 -4.46 -14.16
C GLY A 372 12.63 -5.87 -13.89
N SER A 373 12.93 -6.47 -12.75
CA SER A 373 12.38 -7.78 -12.38
C SER A 373 10.91 -7.69 -11.96
N VAL A 374 10.20 -8.80 -12.17
CA VAL A 374 8.80 -8.96 -11.78
C VAL A 374 8.68 -10.24 -10.93
N ASN A 375 8.07 -10.12 -9.77
CA ASN A 375 7.74 -11.26 -8.91
C ASN A 375 6.23 -11.53 -8.95
N LYS A 376 5.84 -12.81 -9.02
CA LYS A 376 4.44 -13.27 -9.07
C LYS A 376 4.04 -14.13 -7.87
N ASP A 377 4.96 -14.36 -6.94
CA ASP A 377 4.64 -15.10 -5.72
C ASP A 377 3.63 -14.30 -4.87
N ILE A 378 2.83 -15.03 -4.09
CA ILE A 378 1.94 -14.39 -3.11
C ILE A 378 2.79 -13.78 -2.01
N VAL A 379 2.82 -12.45 -1.95
CA VAL A 379 3.42 -11.67 -0.87
C VAL A 379 2.34 -10.81 -0.20
N SER A 380 2.65 -10.23 0.95
CA SER A 380 1.64 -9.47 1.70
C SER A 380 2.25 -8.30 2.46
N ASN A 381 1.43 -7.31 2.80
CA ASN A 381 1.85 -6.23 3.68
C ASN A 381 2.16 -6.69 5.11
N VAL A 382 1.74 -7.91 5.50
CA VAL A 382 2.18 -8.53 6.77
C VAL A 382 3.68 -8.84 6.76
N ASP A 383 4.29 -9.00 5.57
CA ASP A 383 5.71 -9.30 5.37
C ASP A 383 6.62 -8.06 5.50
N PHE A 384 6.04 -6.86 5.47
CA PHE A 384 6.85 -5.63 5.39
C PHE A 384 7.69 -5.41 6.65
N ALA A 385 7.13 -5.69 7.83
CA ALA A 385 7.86 -5.52 9.08
C ALA A 385 9.10 -6.41 9.14
N GLU A 386 8.95 -7.70 8.87
CA GLU A 386 10.04 -8.69 8.85
C GLU A 386 11.07 -8.36 7.78
N THR A 387 10.62 -7.89 6.62
CA THR A 387 11.49 -7.49 5.50
C THR A 387 12.38 -6.30 5.87
N PHE A 388 11.81 -5.26 6.49
CA PHE A 388 12.59 -4.08 6.87
C PHE A 388 13.57 -4.40 8.01
N LEU A 389 13.16 -5.26 8.94
CA LEU A 389 14.05 -5.72 10.02
C LEU A 389 15.20 -6.57 9.49
N ASP A 390 14.92 -7.52 8.59
CA ASP A 390 15.94 -8.37 7.97
C ASP A 390 16.93 -7.53 7.13
N ALA A 391 16.43 -6.63 6.29
CA ALA A 391 17.26 -5.70 5.51
C ALA A 391 18.16 -4.81 6.38
N ALA A 392 17.70 -4.46 7.59
CA ALA A 392 18.44 -3.69 8.57
C ALA A 392 19.42 -4.54 9.41
N GLY A 393 19.40 -5.86 9.28
CA GLY A 393 20.12 -6.78 10.18
C GLY A 393 19.61 -6.71 11.62
N ALA A 394 18.33 -6.35 11.81
CA ALA A 394 17.69 -6.29 13.11
C ALA A 394 16.95 -7.60 13.43
N LYS A 395 16.80 -7.90 14.72
CA LYS A 395 16.09 -9.11 15.14
C LYS A 395 14.59 -8.93 14.90
N VAL A 396 13.98 -9.88 14.20
CA VAL A 396 12.53 -10.04 14.10
C VAL A 396 11.97 -10.47 15.46
N ALA A 397 10.88 -9.87 15.91
CA ALA A 397 10.27 -10.21 17.19
C ALA A 397 9.45 -11.50 17.10
N ASP A 398 9.42 -12.24 18.20
CA ASP A 398 8.58 -13.42 18.32
C ASP A 398 7.09 -13.02 18.16
N GLY A 399 6.33 -13.84 17.43
CA GLY A 399 4.89 -13.61 17.19
C GLY A 399 4.57 -12.71 16.02
N MET A 400 5.53 -12.19 15.26
CA MET A 400 5.30 -11.69 13.92
C MET A 400 4.95 -12.87 13.01
N GLN A 401 4.06 -12.65 12.04
CA GLN A 401 3.45 -13.71 11.21
C GLN A 401 3.83 -13.60 9.72
N GLY A 402 4.53 -12.54 9.35
CA GLY A 402 5.05 -12.34 8.00
C GLY A 402 6.34 -13.14 7.74
N HIS A 403 6.78 -13.07 6.49
CA HIS A 403 8.05 -13.62 6.03
C HIS A 403 8.89 -12.51 5.40
N SER A 404 10.21 -12.53 5.64
CA SER A 404 11.09 -11.57 4.95
C SER A 404 11.02 -11.76 3.43
N LEU A 405 10.79 -10.67 2.71
CA LEU A 405 10.84 -10.63 1.24
C LEU A 405 12.28 -10.53 0.70
N VAL A 406 13.29 -10.42 1.55
CA VAL A 406 14.69 -10.26 1.12
C VAL A 406 15.16 -11.41 0.20
N PRO A 407 14.90 -12.70 0.48
CA PRO A 407 15.24 -13.78 -0.45
C PRO A 407 14.51 -13.64 -1.79
N VAL A 408 13.21 -13.31 -1.75
CA VAL A 408 12.40 -13.10 -2.96
C VAL A 408 12.93 -11.93 -3.79
N MET A 409 13.34 -10.85 -3.16
CA MET A 409 13.95 -9.68 -3.80
C MET A 409 15.30 -10.00 -4.46
N ARG A 410 16.02 -11.00 -3.96
CA ARG A 410 17.24 -11.53 -4.59
C ARG A 410 16.97 -12.48 -5.76
N GLY A 411 15.70 -12.85 -5.99
CA GLY A 411 15.30 -13.86 -6.97
C GLY A 411 15.43 -15.30 -6.45
N GLU A 412 15.47 -15.48 -5.16
CA GLU A 412 15.69 -16.75 -4.44
C GLU A 412 14.44 -17.10 -3.62
N THR A 413 13.28 -17.25 -4.27
CA THR A 413 12.06 -17.62 -3.56
C THR A 413 12.23 -18.97 -2.87
N PRO A 414 12.08 -19.06 -1.52
CA PRO A 414 12.15 -20.32 -0.79
C PRO A 414 11.19 -21.38 -1.30
N ALA A 415 11.61 -22.65 -1.30
CA ALA A 415 10.78 -23.76 -1.81
C ALA A 415 9.47 -23.95 -1.04
N ASP A 416 9.46 -23.58 0.23
CA ASP A 416 8.31 -23.60 1.15
C ASP A 416 7.54 -22.28 1.19
N TRP A 417 7.79 -21.37 0.23
CA TRP A 417 7.06 -20.11 0.14
C TRP A 417 5.56 -20.36 0.01
N ARG A 418 4.77 -19.49 0.66
CA ARG A 418 3.30 -19.62 0.71
C ARG A 418 2.68 -19.75 -0.69
N LYS A 419 1.70 -20.67 -0.82
CA LYS A 419 0.90 -20.89 -2.03
C LYS A 419 -0.56 -20.53 -1.83
N SER A 420 -0.91 -20.11 -0.62
CA SER A 420 -2.24 -19.70 -0.21
C SER A 420 -2.15 -18.53 0.77
N PHE A 421 -3.22 -17.77 0.86
CA PHE A 421 -3.29 -16.58 1.70
C PHE A 421 -4.65 -16.50 2.40
N TYR A 422 -4.64 -16.17 3.70
CA TYR A 422 -5.85 -15.96 4.50
C TYR A 422 -6.24 -14.49 4.49
N TYR A 423 -7.52 -14.21 4.25
CA TYR A 423 -8.14 -12.88 4.32
C TYR A 423 -9.26 -12.86 5.33
N HIS A 424 -9.48 -11.73 6.03
CA HIS A 424 -10.61 -11.56 6.94
C HIS A 424 -11.01 -10.10 7.10
N TYR A 425 -12.24 -9.76 6.71
CA TYR A 425 -12.86 -8.47 6.89
C TYR A 425 -13.86 -8.52 8.06
N TYR A 426 -13.74 -7.56 9.00
CA TYR A 426 -14.46 -7.60 10.29
C TYR A 426 -15.51 -6.48 10.45
N GLU A 427 -15.51 -5.43 9.64
CA GLU A 427 -16.25 -4.20 9.88
C GLU A 427 -17.67 -4.27 9.32
N HIS A 428 -18.63 -4.74 10.14
CA HIS A 428 -20.07 -4.76 9.82
C HIS A 428 -20.91 -4.76 11.11
N PRO A 429 -22.08 -4.07 11.16
CA PRO A 429 -22.58 -3.08 10.19
C PRO A 429 -21.80 -1.76 10.28
N ALA A 430 -21.38 -1.22 9.15
CA ALA A 430 -20.58 0.01 9.08
C ALA A 430 -20.75 0.72 7.73
N VAL A 431 -19.86 1.65 7.42
CA VAL A 431 -19.79 2.31 6.12
C VAL A 431 -19.81 1.27 5.00
N HIS A 432 -20.65 1.50 3.99
CA HIS A 432 -20.85 0.66 2.82
C HIS A 432 -21.50 -0.71 3.05
N GLN A 433 -21.90 -1.04 4.26
CA GLN A 433 -22.68 -2.26 4.58
C GLN A 433 -22.08 -3.54 4.03
N VAL A 434 -20.77 -3.62 3.87
CA VAL A 434 -20.09 -4.84 3.42
C VAL A 434 -20.13 -5.91 4.50
N ALA A 435 -20.69 -7.06 4.19
CA ALA A 435 -20.83 -8.17 5.13
C ALA A 435 -19.47 -8.69 5.61
N ARG A 436 -19.36 -9.10 6.89
CA ARG A 436 -18.14 -9.77 7.39
C ARG A 436 -17.91 -11.07 6.65
N HIS A 437 -16.69 -11.29 6.21
CA HIS A 437 -16.30 -12.48 5.49
C HIS A 437 -14.83 -12.80 5.69
N TYR A 438 -14.51 -14.08 5.52
CA TYR A 438 -13.12 -14.53 5.46
C TYR A 438 -12.95 -15.57 4.36
N GLY A 439 -11.73 -15.82 3.98
CA GLY A 439 -11.50 -16.78 2.91
C GLY A 439 -10.03 -17.17 2.74
N VAL A 440 -9.82 -18.05 1.76
CA VAL A 440 -8.51 -18.47 1.29
C VAL A 440 -8.37 -18.14 -0.19
N VAL A 441 -7.23 -17.56 -0.52
CA VAL A 441 -6.84 -17.19 -1.88
C VAL A 441 -5.61 -17.99 -2.29
N THR A 442 -5.64 -18.55 -3.50
CA THR A 442 -4.51 -19.20 -4.16
C THR A 442 -4.20 -18.50 -5.47
N ASP A 443 -3.27 -19.00 -6.27
CA ASP A 443 -2.98 -18.40 -7.58
C ASP A 443 -4.18 -18.45 -8.54
N ARG A 444 -5.06 -19.45 -8.39
CA ARG A 444 -6.18 -19.66 -9.30
C ARG A 444 -7.55 -19.57 -8.63
N TYR A 445 -7.67 -19.98 -7.37
CA TYR A 445 -8.97 -20.12 -6.74
C TYR A 445 -9.10 -19.24 -5.52
N LYS A 446 -10.33 -18.80 -5.27
CA LYS A 446 -10.71 -18.05 -4.09
C LYS A 446 -11.95 -18.65 -3.47
N LEU A 447 -11.90 -19.05 -2.19
CA LEU A 447 -13.02 -19.53 -1.42
C LEU A 447 -13.34 -18.52 -0.33
N VAL A 448 -14.61 -18.10 -0.27
CA VAL A 448 -15.10 -17.04 0.64
C VAL A 448 -16.25 -17.56 1.48
N TYR A 449 -16.27 -17.22 2.76
CA TYR A 449 -17.38 -17.49 3.66
C TYR A 449 -17.93 -16.21 4.27
N PHE A 450 -19.19 -15.92 4.02
CA PHE A 450 -19.97 -14.86 4.63
C PHE A 450 -20.67 -15.43 5.86
N TYR A 451 -20.23 -15.07 7.05
CA TYR A 451 -20.59 -15.77 8.29
C TYR A 451 -21.59 -15.02 9.19
N GLU A 452 -22.09 -13.87 8.77
CA GLU A 452 -23.19 -13.20 9.44
C GLU A 452 -24.46 -14.07 9.39
N PRO A 453 -25.30 -14.07 10.43
CA PRO A 453 -26.52 -14.92 10.46
C PRO A 453 -27.44 -14.74 9.26
N GLU A 454 -27.57 -13.52 8.75
CA GLU A 454 -28.41 -13.20 7.58
C GLU A 454 -27.79 -13.64 6.25
N PHE A 455 -26.47 -13.88 6.20
CA PHE A 455 -25.77 -14.32 5.00
C PHE A 455 -25.50 -15.84 5.06
N ASN A 456 -24.60 -16.30 5.88
CA ASN A 456 -24.29 -17.71 6.16
C ASN A 456 -24.20 -18.61 4.92
N TYR A 457 -23.34 -18.24 3.95
CA TYR A 457 -23.12 -18.98 2.72
C TYR A 457 -21.67 -18.86 2.23
N TRP A 458 -21.30 -19.74 1.30
CA TRP A 458 -19.99 -19.79 0.68
C TRP A 458 -20.03 -19.36 -0.77
N GLU A 459 -18.92 -18.82 -1.24
CA GLU A 459 -18.63 -18.59 -2.65
C GLU A 459 -17.27 -19.16 -3.02
N LEU A 460 -17.15 -19.61 -4.27
CA LEU A 460 -15.92 -20.14 -4.86
C LEU A 460 -15.74 -19.53 -6.24
N PHE A 461 -14.57 -18.96 -6.51
CA PHE A 461 -14.23 -18.37 -7.80
C PHE A 461 -13.04 -19.07 -8.43
N ASP A 462 -13.09 -19.29 -9.76
CA ASP A 462 -11.99 -19.77 -10.60
C ASP A 462 -11.42 -18.58 -11.36
N LEU A 463 -10.39 -17.93 -10.83
CA LEU A 463 -9.81 -16.70 -11.36
C LEU A 463 -9.19 -16.83 -12.76
N GLU A 464 -8.93 -18.07 -13.22
CA GLU A 464 -8.47 -18.32 -14.58
C GLU A 464 -9.62 -18.26 -15.59
N LYS A 465 -10.83 -18.70 -15.21
CA LYS A 465 -12.02 -18.70 -16.06
C LYS A 465 -12.88 -17.45 -15.85
N ASP A 466 -12.87 -16.90 -14.67
CA ASP A 466 -13.64 -15.74 -14.24
C ASP A 466 -12.73 -14.76 -13.45
N PRO A 467 -11.85 -14.03 -14.16
CA PRO A 467 -10.91 -13.11 -13.52
C PRO A 467 -11.58 -11.91 -12.84
N HIS A 468 -12.85 -11.65 -13.14
CA HIS A 468 -13.66 -10.59 -12.54
C HIS A 468 -14.58 -11.10 -11.42
N GLU A 469 -14.48 -12.37 -11.04
CA GLU A 469 -15.23 -12.93 -9.89
C GLU A 469 -16.75 -12.68 -9.95
N LEU A 470 -17.34 -12.83 -11.16
CA LEU A 470 -18.76 -12.54 -11.42
C LEU A 470 -19.68 -13.69 -11.08
N ARG A 471 -19.16 -14.94 -11.03
CA ARG A 471 -19.97 -16.14 -10.84
C ARG A 471 -19.35 -17.11 -9.86
N SER A 472 -20.02 -17.32 -8.74
CA SER A 472 -19.64 -18.37 -7.81
C SER A 472 -19.91 -19.75 -8.39
N VAL A 473 -18.91 -20.62 -8.32
CA VAL A 473 -18.99 -22.05 -8.68
C VAL A 473 -19.07 -22.96 -7.46
N TYR A 474 -19.34 -22.40 -6.27
CA TYR A 474 -19.52 -23.19 -5.06
C TYR A 474 -20.71 -24.15 -5.19
N GLY A 475 -20.51 -25.41 -4.80
CA GLY A 475 -21.53 -26.47 -4.94
C GLY A 475 -21.67 -27.07 -6.35
N ASN A 476 -20.93 -26.57 -7.34
CA ASN A 476 -20.87 -27.21 -8.66
C ASN A 476 -20.03 -28.49 -8.58
N SER A 477 -20.59 -29.61 -9.04
CA SER A 477 -19.95 -30.93 -8.99
C SER A 477 -18.59 -30.99 -9.71
N GLU A 478 -18.38 -30.19 -10.76
CA GLU A 478 -17.09 -30.10 -11.46
C GLU A 478 -15.97 -29.53 -10.57
N TYR A 479 -16.32 -28.76 -9.55
CA TYR A 479 -15.38 -28.13 -8.62
C TYR A 479 -15.34 -28.81 -7.24
N ALA A 480 -16.02 -29.96 -7.04
CA ALA A 480 -16.13 -30.60 -5.74
C ALA A 480 -14.76 -30.91 -5.09
N ASP A 481 -13.80 -31.42 -5.88
CA ASP A 481 -12.45 -31.70 -5.37
C ASP A 481 -11.66 -30.41 -5.03
N VAL A 482 -11.84 -29.35 -5.82
CA VAL A 482 -11.23 -28.04 -5.58
C VAL A 482 -11.81 -27.45 -4.29
N GLN A 483 -13.13 -27.44 -4.16
CA GLN A 483 -13.83 -26.96 -2.97
C GLN A 483 -13.31 -27.64 -1.71
N LYS A 484 -13.29 -28.99 -1.69
CA LYS A 484 -12.78 -29.77 -0.55
C LYS A 484 -11.33 -29.44 -0.18
N LYS A 485 -10.46 -29.24 -1.20
CA LYS A 485 -9.06 -28.86 -0.97
C LYS A 485 -8.94 -27.46 -0.35
N LEU A 486 -9.73 -26.51 -0.83
CA LEU A 486 -9.70 -25.13 -0.31
C LEU A 486 -10.30 -25.04 1.10
N GLU A 487 -11.36 -25.78 1.42
CA GLU A 487 -11.92 -25.88 2.76
C GLU A 487 -10.89 -26.46 3.76
N ALA A 488 -10.16 -27.49 3.35
CA ALA A 488 -9.07 -28.07 4.14
C ALA A 488 -7.92 -27.07 4.31
N GLU A 489 -7.53 -26.35 3.25
CA GLU A 489 -6.48 -25.34 3.29
C GLU A 489 -6.85 -24.14 4.16
N LEU A 490 -8.08 -23.66 4.06
CA LEU A 490 -8.60 -22.61 4.93
C LEU A 490 -8.54 -23.02 6.41
N THR A 491 -8.93 -24.27 6.71
CA THR A 491 -8.84 -24.83 8.06
C THR A 491 -7.38 -24.87 8.54
N ARG A 492 -6.45 -25.32 7.70
CA ARG A 492 -5.01 -25.35 7.99
C ARG A 492 -4.48 -23.96 8.32
N LEU A 493 -4.80 -22.96 7.47
CA LEU A 493 -4.36 -21.57 7.67
C LEU A 493 -4.92 -20.99 8.96
N ARG A 494 -6.19 -21.24 9.29
CA ARG A 494 -6.79 -20.77 10.54
C ARG A 494 -6.08 -21.31 11.77
N VAL A 495 -5.65 -22.58 11.75
CA VAL A 495 -4.86 -23.20 12.84
C VAL A 495 -3.45 -22.60 12.88
N GLU A 496 -2.75 -22.54 11.75
CA GLU A 496 -1.39 -22.02 11.65
C GLU A 496 -1.27 -20.58 12.11
N LEU A 497 -2.20 -19.73 11.66
CA LEU A 497 -2.26 -18.31 12.01
C LEU A 497 -2.85 -18.07 13.41
N LYS A 498 -3.26 -19.11 14.14
CA LYS A 498 -3.83 -19.04 15.50
C LYS A 498 -5.11 -18.19 15.56
N LEU A 499 -5.99 -18.35 14.57
CA LEU A 499 -7.26 -17.64 14.59
C LEU A 499 -8.19 -18.23 15.68
N PRO A 500 -8.92 -17.37 16.40
CA PRO A 500 -9.93 -17.85 17.34
C PRO A 500 -11.10 -18.52 16.60
N GLU A 501 -11.83 -19.39 17.29
CA GLU A 501 -13.04 -20.03 16.74
C GLU A 501 -14.14 -19.01 16.43
N GLN A 502 -14.27 -17.99 17.28
CA GLN A 502 -15.21 -16.89 17.15
C GLN A 502 -14.45 -15.57 17.10
N ASP A 503 -15.01 -14.59 16.42
CA ASP A 503 -14.44 -13.26 16.39
C ASP A 503 -14.32 -12.67 17.81
N PRO A 504 -13.19 -12.02 18.12
CA PRO A 504 -13.05 -11.34 19.40
C PRO A 504 -14.14 -10.28 19.61
N PRO A 505 -14.66 -10.09 20.83
CA PRO A 505 -15.69 -9.06 21.11
C PRO A 505 -15.30 -7.65 20.64
N ALA A 506 -14.00 -7.31 20.64
CA ALA A 506 -13.48 -6.03 20.17
C ALA A 506 -13.60 -5.83 18.64
N SER A 507 -13.87 -6.89 17.87
CA SER A 507 -14.10 -6.80 16.42
C SER A 507 -15.57 -6.54 16.08
N VAL A 508 -16.49 -6.77 17.02
CA VAL A 508 -17.93 -6.64 16.81
C VAL A 508 -18.36 -5.19 17.06
N LEU A 509 -18.97 -4.56 16.06
CA LEU A 509 -19.47 -3.20 16.19
C LEU A 509 -20.85 -3.18 16.86
N PRO A 510 -21.11 -2.20 17.77
CA PRO A 510 -22.43 -2.02 18.32
C PRO A 510 -23.41 -1.53 17.23
N VAL A 511 -24.60 -2.08 17.22
CA VAL A 511 -25.65 -1.81 16.20
C VAL A 511 -26.01 -0.31 16.06
N LYS A 512 -25.58 0.53 16.99
CA LYS A 512 -25.92 1.97 17.04
C LYS A 512 -24.96 2.91 16.28
N ASP A 513 -23.80 2.45 15.88
CA ASP A 513 -22.77 3.32 15.31
C ASP A 513 -22.79 3.34 13.76
N ARG A 514 -23.98 3.44 13.19
CA ARG A 514 -24.16 3.77 11.77
C ARG A 514 -23.97 5.28 11.59
N GLN A 515 -22.74 5.77 11.62
CA GLN A 515 -22.47 7.12 11.13
C GLN A 515 -21.92 7.03 9.71
N PRO A 516 -22.48 7.77 8.74
CA PRO A 516 -21.82 7.96 7.46
C PRO A 516 -20.51 8.73 7.68
N ASP A 517 -19.44 8.33 7.02
CA ASP A 517 -18.17 9.06 6.96
C ASP A 517 -18.32 10.45 6.35
#